data_db5d3a84f7d2e973221577ad8d01ea21
#
_entry.id   db5d3a84f7d2e973221577ad8d01ea21
#
_cell.length_a   1.000
_cell.length_b   1.000
_cell.length_c   1.000
_cell.angle_alpha   90.00
_cell.angle_beta   90.00
_cell.angle_gamma   90.00
#
_symmetry.space_group_name_H-M   'P 1'
#
loop_
_entity.id
_entity.type
_entity.pdbx_description
1 polymer ?
#
loop_
_entity_poly.entity_id
_entity_poly.type
_entity_poly.pdbx_seq_one_letter_code
_entity_poly.pdbx_strand_id
1 'polypeptide(L)'
;MAWCFEDEADAYADSVLDLLADSEAIVPCIWPLEVANVLLVAERRKRLTEAASLQFAGLLSELPITIDYESSDRALSEILFLGRQQGLSSYDAAYLELAMREGIALATRDNRLRKVSGKCGVKVI
;
A
#
# COMPACT_ATOMS: atom_id res chain seq x y z
N MET A 1 -2.69 -5.58 3.84
CA MET A 1 -4.01 -5.31 3.23
C MET A 1 -5.12 -5.91 4.09
N ALA A 2 -6.08 -5.09 4.47
CA ALA A 2 -7.20 -5.52 5.33
C ALA A 2 -8.42 -6.01 4.55
N TRP A 3 -8.52 -5.71 3.25
CA TRP A 3 -9.72 -5.97 2.45
C TRP A 3 -9.87 -7.39 1.92
N CYS A 4 -8.79 -8.18 1.96
CA CYS A 4 -8.80 -9.53 1.39
C CYS A 4 -9.67 -10.50 2.19
N PHE A 5 -9.91 -10.21 3.47
CA PHE A 5 -10.56 -11.11 4.41
C PHE A 5 -11.64 -10.38 5.18
N GLU A 6 -12.77 -11.06 5.43
CA GLU A 6 -13.85 -10.49 6.21
C GLU A 6 -13.41 -10.19 7.66
N ASP A 7 -12.61 -11.06 8.24
CA ASP A 7 -12.14 -10.92 9.61
C ASP A 7 -11.07 -9.82 9.78
N GLU A 8 -10.53 -9.31 8.69
CA GLU A 8 -9.58 -8.20 8.69
C GLU A 8 -10.17 -6.89 8.17
N ALA A 9 -11.38 -6.95 7.61
CA ALA A 9 -12.10 -5.75 7.19
C ALA A 9 -12.51 -4.96 8.44
N ASP A 10 -12.29 -3.65 8.40
CA ASP A 10 -12.63 -2.76 9.49
C ASP A 10 -13.07 -1.39 8.95
N ALA A 11 -13.44 -0.50 9.86
CA ALA A 11 -13.90 0.85 9.49
C ALA A 11 -12.84 1.65 8.73
N TYR A 12 -11.54 1.42 9.02
CA TYR A 12 -10.46 2.08 8.32
C TYR A 12 -10.39 1.63 6.87
N ALA A 13 -10.37 0.30 6.62
CA ALA A 13 -10.32 -0.25 5.28
C ALA A 13 -11.53 0.21 4.45
N ASP A 14 -12.72 0.20 5.05
CA ASP A 14 -13.94 0.66 4.38
C ASP A 14 -13.85 2.14 4.04
N SER A 15 -13.29 2.98 4.91
CA SER A 15 -13.14 4.41 4.64
C SER A 15 -12.18 4.68 3.48
N VAL A 16 -11.13 3.90 3.35
CA VAL A 16 -10.19 4.01 2.22
C VAL A 16 -10.87 3.60 0.91
N LEU A 17 -11.65 2.51 0.93
CA LEU A 17 -12.42 2.09 -0.24
C LEU A 17 -13.45 3.15 -0.66
N ASP A 18 -14.10 3.80 0.30
CA ASP A 18 -15.04 4.89 0.01
C ASP A 18 -14.35 6.06 -0.66
N LEU A 19 -13.12 6.39 -0.23
CA LEU A 19 -12.33 7.44 -0.89
C LEU A 19 -12.04 7.11 -2.35
N LEU A 20 -11.82 5.84 -2.68
CA LEU A 20 -11.55 5.41 -4.05
C LEU A 20 -12.77 5.55 -4.97
N ALA A 21 -13.98 5.73 -4.42
CA ALA A 21 -15.16 6.00 -5.23
C ALA A 21 -15.08 7.37 -5.94
N ASP A 22 -14.40 8.34 -5.33
CA ASP A 22 -14.33 9.72 -5.83
C ASP A 22 -12.90 10.19 -6.15
N SER A 23 -11.90 9.38 -5.91
CA SER A 23 -10.50 9.75 -6.12
C SER A 23 -9.68 8.56 -6.58
N GLU A 24 -8.46 8.82 -7.03
CA GLU A 24 -7.53 7.81 -7.49
C GLU A 24 -6.50 7.51 -6.41
N ALA A 25 -5.91 6.31 -6.48
CA ALA A 25 -4.78 5.94 -5.66
C ALA A 25 -3.55 5.70 -6.53
N ILE A 26 -2.39 6.03 -5.99
CA ILE A 26 -1.10 5.73 -6.61
C ILE A 26 -0.34 4.83 -5.64
N VAL A 27 0.29 3.79 -6.15
CA VAL A 27 1.04 2.82 -5.35
C VAL A 27 2.43 2.61 -5.94
N PRO A 28 3.45 2.32 -5.11
CA PRO A 28 4.77 2.00 -5.64
C PRO A 28 4.75 0.66 -6.38
N CYS A 29 5.78 0.43 -7.20
CA CYS A 29 5.86 -0.76 -8.06
C CYS A 29 5.93 -2.09 -7.26
N ILE A 30 6.23 -2.04 -5.97
CA ILE A 30 6.23 -3.23 -5.12
C ILE A 30 4.81 -3.68 -4.73
N TRP A 31 3.81 -2.80 -4.82
CA TRP A 31 2.46 -3.08 -4.34
C TRP A 31 1.83 -4.34 -4.96
N PRO A 32 1.89 -4.59 -6.28
CA PRO A 32 1.31 -5.82 -6.83
C PRO A 32 1.91 -7.09 -6.24
N LEU A 33 3.22 -7.07 -5.95
CA LEU A 33 3.89 -8.22 -5.33
C LEU A 33 3.47 -8.39 -3.88
N GLU A 34 3.26 -7.30 -3.15
CA GLU A 34 2.76 -7.36 -1.79
C GLU A 34 1.35 -7.97 -1.76
N VAL A 35 0.48 -7.55 -2.68
CA VAL A 35 -0.86 -8.13 -2.80
C VAL A 35 -0.77 -9.62 -3.11
N ALA A 36 0.02 -9.99 -4.11
CA ALA A 36 0.20 -11.39 -4.49
C ALA A 36 0.69 -12.23 -3.30
N ASN A 37 1.62 -11.70 -2.51
CA ASN A 37 2.14 -12.42 -1.36
C ASN A 37 1.10 -12.60 -0.27
N VAL A 38 0.27 -11.58 -0.01
CA VAL A 38 -0.84 -11.70 0.95
C VAL A 38 -1.79 -12.83 0.52
N LEU A 39 -2.14 -12.88 -0.77
CA LEU A 39 -3.03 -13.92 -1.29
C LEU A 39 -2.39 -15.31 -1.20
N LEU A 40 -1.12 -15.43 -1.58
CA LEU A 40 -0.41 -16.71 -1.49
C LEU A 40 -0.33 -17.25 -0.06
N VAL A 41 0.02 -16.38 0.89
CA VAL A 41 0.09 -16.78 2.30
C VAL A 41 -1.28 -17.21 2.81
N ALA A 42 -2.33 -16.48 2.45
CA ALA A 42 -3.70 -16.82 2.86
C ALA A 42 -4.15 -18.17 2.29
N GLU A 43 -3.82 -18.45 1.02
CA GLU A 43 -4.13 -19.74 0.41
C GLU A 43 -3.38 -20.89 1.11
N ARG A 44 -2.10 -20.72 1.41
CA ARG A 44 -1.29 -21.70 2.12
C ARG A 44 -1.80 -21.99 3.52
N ARG A 45 -2.37 -20.97 4.17
CA ARG A 45 -2.99 -21.11 5.50
C ARG A 45 -4.45 -21.52 5.45
N LYS A 46 -4.96 -21.81 4.26
CA LYS A 46 -6.34 -22.25 4.03
C LYS A 46 -7.38 -21.24 4.50
N ARG A 47 -7.02 -19.94 4.51
CA ARG A 47 -7.95 -18.85 4.80
C ARG A 47 -8.67 -18.35 3.56
N LEU A 48 -8.15 -18.70 2.38
CA LEU A 48 -8.66 -18.23 1.09
C LEU A 48 -8.48 -19.32 0.05
N THR A 49 -9.46 -19.48 -0.84
CA THR A 49 -9.37 -20.41 -1.97
C THR A 49 -8.72 -19.72 -3.16
N GLU A 50 -8.21 -20.52 -4.12
CA GLU A 50 -7.68 -19.97 -5.36
C GLU A 50 -8.75 -19.17 -6.12
N ALA A 51 -9.99 -19.68 -6.15
CA ALA A 51 -11.08 -18.99 -6.81
C ALA A 51 -11.36 -17.61 -6.18
N ALA A 52 -11.33 -17.55 -4.84
CA ALA A 52 -11.50 -16.27 -4.13
C ALA A 52 -10.37 -15.30 -4.41
N SER A 53 -9.12 -15.80 -4.49
CA SER A 53 -7.96 -14.95 -4.85
C SER A 53 -8.11 -14.36 -6.25
N LEU A 54 -8.53 -15.16 -7.22
CA LEU A 54 -8.76 -14.69 -8.59
C LEU A 54 -9.85 -13.64 -8.64
N GLN A 55 -10.93 -13.85 -7.90
CA GLN A 55 -12.03 -12.89 -7.80
C GLN A 55 -11.57 -11.58 -7.20
N PHE A 56 -10.80 -11.65 -6.12
CA PHE A 56 -10.25 -10.45 -5.47
C PHE A 56 -9.30 -9.68 -6.38
N ALA A 57 -8.40 -10.38 -7.07
CA ALA A 57 -7.48 -9.76 -8.03
C ALA A 57 -8.25 -9.05 -9.16
N GLY A 58 -9.33 -9.67 -9.64
CA GLY A 58 -10.18 -9.06 -10.64
C GLY A 58 -10.87 -7.78 -10.15
N LEU A 59 -11.34 -7.78 -8.90
CA LEU A 59 -11.94 -6.60 -8.29
C LEU A 59 -10.91 -5.46 -8.15
N LEU A 60 -9.69 -5.79 -7.74
CA LEU A 60 -8.62 -4.79 -7.62
C LEU A 60 -8.30 -4.14 -8.97
N SER A 61 -8.33 -4.92 -10.05
CA SER A 61 -8.03 -4.39 -11.39
C SER A 61 -9.06 -3.37 -11.87
N GLU A 62 -10.25 -3.36 -11.27
CA GLU A 62 -11.31 -2.42 -11.60
C GLU A 62 -11.25 -1.12 -10.78
N LEU A 63 -10.42 -1.08 -9.73
CA LEU A 63 -10.27 0.11 -8.91
C LEU A 63 -9.34 1.13 -9.59
N PRO A 64 -9.53 2.44 -9.32
CA PRO A 64 -8.69 3.48 -9.89
C PRO A 64 -7.34 3.56 -9.18
N ILE A 65 -6.53 2.52 -9.35
CA ILE A 65 -5.21 2.40 -8.74
C ILE A 65 -4.15 2.43 -9.84
N THR A 66 -3.25 3.40 -9.78
CA THR A 66 -2.15 3.55 -10.73
C THR A 66 -0.85 3.09 -10.08
N ILE A 67 -0.04 2.33 -10.81
CA ILE A 67 1.25 1.87 -10.33
C ILE A 67 2.31 2.89 -10.74
N ASP A 68 3.10 3.35 -9.78
CA ASP A 68 4.22 4.24 -10.02
C ASP A 68 5.48 3.42 -10.30
N TYR A 69 5.90 3.38 -11.56
CA TYR A 69 7.09 2.65 -11.95
C TYR A 69 8.39 3.42 -11.67
N GLU A 70 8.29 4.72 -11.42
CA GLU A 70 9.46 5.53 -11.08
C GLU A 70 10.08 5.15 -9.75
N SER A 71 9.31 4.52 -8.86
CA SER A 71 9.82 4.03 -7.58
C SER A 71 10.96 3.02 -7.76
N SER A 72 10.95 2.22 -8.82
CA SER A 72 12.06 1.28 -9.06
C SER A 72 13.36 2.01 -9.45
N ASP A 73 13.28 3.12 -10.16
CA ASP A 73 14.44 3.94 -10.51
C ASP A 73 15.00 4.67 -9.28
N ARG A 74 14.18 4.93 -8.29
CA ARG A 74 14.55 5.66 -7.06
C ARG A 74 14.94 4.73 -5.92
N ALA A 75 14.84 3.42 -6.11
CA ALA A 75 15.03 2.44 -5.02
C ALA A 75 16.40 2.54 -4.37
N LEU A 76 17.46 2.64 -5.17
CA LEU A 76 18.84 2.66 -4.66
C LEU A 76 19.37 4.09 -4.44
N SER A 77 18.54 5.09 -4.51
CA SER A 77 18.90 6.49 -4.25
C SER A 77 17.97 7.10 -3.19
N GLU A 78 16.91 7.78 -3.59
CA GLU A 78 16.03 8.50 -2.66
C GLU A 78 15.35 7.58 -1.66
N ILE A 79 14.89 6.40 -2.09
CA ILE A 79 14.21 5.47 -1.20
C ILE A 79 15.19 4.88 -0.19
N LEU A 80 16.36 4.44 -0.64
CA LEU A 80 17.41 3.93 0.24
C LEU A 80 17.82 4.99 1.27
N PHE A 81 18.04 6.23 0.82
CA PHE A 81 18.38 7.34 1.69
C PHE A 81 17.30 7.61 2.74
N LEU A 82 16.04 7.68 2.32
CA LEU A 82 14.91 7.93 3.21
C LEU A 82 14.76 6.82 4.24
N GLY A 83 14.87 5.56 3.80
CA GLY A 83 14.81 4.41 4.70
C GLY A 83 15.89 4.46 5.77
N ARG A 84 17.11 4.80 5.39
CA ARG A 84 18.22 4.94 6.32
C ARG A 84 17.99 6.10 7.30
N GLN A 85 17.57 7.24 6.79
CA GLN A 85 17.36 8.45 7.59
C GLN A 85 16.23 8.25 8.61
N GLN A 86 15.16 7.60 8.23
CA GLN A 86 13.97 7.45 9.06
C GLN A 86 13.87 6.10 9.77
N GLY A 87 14.83 5.22 9.54
CA GLY A 87 14.81 3.88 10.13
C GLY A 87 13.65 3.01 9.62
N LEU A 88 13.29 3.17 8.36
CA LEU A 88 12.22 2.40 7.72
C LEU A 88 12.78 1.30 6.84
N SER A 89 11.98 0.27 6.58
CA SER A 89 12.29 -0.68 5.52
C SER A 89 12.21 0.04 4.17
N SER A 90 12.85 -0.52 3.14
CA SER A 90 12.75 0.04 1.80
C SER A 90 11.31 0.05 1.29
N TYR A 91 10.51 -0.93 1.73
CA TYR A 91 9.10 -1.04 1.33
C TYR A 91 8.28 0.12 1.90
N ASP A 92 8.38 0.38 3.20
CA ASP A 92 7.70 1.52 3.82
C ASP A 92 8.24 2.85 3.30
N ALA A 93 9.55 2.94 3.11
CA ALA A 93 10.17 4.14 2.55
C ALA A 93 9.68 4.42 1.12
N ALA A 94 9.39 3.39 0.34
CA ALA A 94 8.86 3.56 -1.01
C ALA A 94 7.48 4.26 -1.00
N TYR A 95 6.61 3.88 -0.08
CA TYR A 95 5.31 4.54 0.08
C TYR A 95 5.45 5.99 0.53
N LEU A 96 6.32 6.23 1.50
CA LEU A 96 6.55 7.59 2.01
C LEU A 96 7.18 8.48 0.94
N GLU A 97 8.18 7.98 0.22
CA GLU A 97 8.84 8.74 -0.85
C GLU A 97 7.83 9.12 -1.94
N LEU A 98 6.98 8.18 -2.35
CA LEU A 98 5.96 8.44 -3.35
C LEU A 98 4.99 9.54 -2.88
N ALA A 99 4.52 9.46 -1.65
CA ALA A 99 3.62 10.46 -1.09
C ALA A 99 4.26 11.86 -1.04
N MET A 100 5.54 11.92 -0.64
CA MET A 100 6.28 13.18 -0.61
C MET A 100 6.50 13.75 -2.01
N ARG A 101 6.89 12.93 -2.95
CA ARG A 101 7.17 13.31 -4.33
C ARG A 101 5.93 13.84 -5.05
N GLU A 102 4.79 13.18 -4.83
CA GLU A 102 3.53 13.57 -5.47
C GLU A 102 2.75 14.60 -4.67
N GLY A 103 3.16 14.90 -3.44
CA GLY A 103 2.46 15.87 -2.60
C GLY A 103 1.06 15.42 -2.22
N ILE A 104 0.88 14.12 -1.94
CA ILE A 104 -0.41 13.52 -1.63
C ILE A 104 -0.41 12.88 -0.24
N ALA A 105 -1.60 12.57 0.26
CA ALA A 105 -1.76 11.90 1.54
C ALA A 105 -1.38 10.41 1.44
N LEU A 106 -0.88 9.87 2.54
CA LEU A 106 -0.54 8.46 2.65
C LEU A 106 -1.60 7.73 3.48
N ALA A 107 -2.13 6.66 2.94
CA ALA A 107 -3.07 5.79 3.65
C ALA A 107 -2.31 4.58 4.20
N THR A 108 -2.22 4.47 5.52
CA THR A 108 -1.57 3.34 6.17
C THR A 108 -2.12 3.17 7.58
N ARG A 109 -2.15 1.93 8.05
CA ARG A 109 -2.51 1.59 9.43
C ARG A 109 -1.29 1.43 10.34
N ASP A 110 -0.11 1.32 9.75
CA ASP A 110 1.11 1.14 10.52
C ASP A 110 1.43 2.39 11.34
N ASN A 111 1.42 2.25 12.66
CA ASN A 111 1.61 3.38 13.58
C ASN A 111 2.96 4.07 13.41
N ARG A 112 4.02 3.30 13.17
CA ARG A 112 5.35 3.86 12.98
C ARG A 112 5.43 4.67 11.69
N LEU A 113 4.91 4.12 10.60
CA LEU A 113 4.90 4.81 9.33
C LEU A 113 4.02 6.07 9.38
N ARG A 114 2.89 6.01 10.07
CA ARG A 114 2.03 7.19 10.30
C ARG A 114 2.81 8.30 11.01
N LYS A 115 3.52 7.95 12.07
CA LYS A 115 4.31 8.90 12.86
C LYS A 115 5.44 9.52 12.04
N VAL A 116 6.20 8.71 11.35
CA VAL A 116 7.31 9.17 10.50
C VAL A 116 6.78 10.05 9.36
N SER A 117 5.69 9.66 8.75
CA SER A 117 5.08 10.43 7.66
C SER A 117 4.66 11.83 8.13
N GLY A 118 4.08 11.92 9.33
CA GLY A 118 3.72 13.21 9.93
C GLY A 118 4.94 14.11 10.13
N LYS A 119 6.06 13.54 10.58
CA LYS A 119 7.32 14.28 10.74
C LYS A 119 7.85 14.80 9.41
N CYS A 120 7.61 14.09 8.33
CA CYS A 120 8.04 14.47 6.99
C CYS A 120 7.06 15.38 6.27
N GLY A 121 6.02 15.84 6.96
CA GLY A 121 5.03 16.75 6.39
C GLY A 121 3.99 16.09 5.51
N VAL A 122 3.86 14.77 5.59
CA VAL A 122 2.88 14.01 4.81
C VAL A 122 1.62 13.82 5.64
N LYS A 123 0.48 14.19 5.06
CA LYS A 123 -0.82 13.97 5.69
C LYS A 123 -1.11 12.46 5.68
N VAL A 124 -1.61 11.94 6.78
CA VAL A 124 -1.96 10.53 6.92
C VAL A 124 -3.47 10.38 7.02
N ILE A 125 -3.99 9.42 6.27
CA ILE A 125 -5.41 9.08 6.30
C ILE A 125 -5.65 7.92 7.25
#